data_cf95827504226719964bccfd6b30938e
#
_entry.id   cf95827504226719964bccfd6b30938e
#
_cell.length_a   1.000
_cell.length_b   1.000
_cell.length_c   1.000
_cell.angle_alpha   90.00
_cell.angle_beta   90.00
_cell.angle_gamma   90.00
#
_symmetry.space_group_name_H-M   'P 1'
#
loop_
_entity.id
_entity.type
_entity.pdbx_description
1 polymer ?
#
loop_
_entity_poly.entity_id
_entity_poly.type
_entity_poly.pdbx_seq_one_letter_code
_entity_poly.pdbx_strand_id
1 'polypeptide(L)'
;MHRRRVEQVARRGHARVVFFAFSVPLWKYQHLYEALAADERFTATIVLSPPIDYDDDIKRRDLAALRDYFDKRQIAYVDYDVDSSEPPYDVKGQLDPDIVFYPQPYEHLLTPEHDCMAFYDRLVAFYPYSFMTGNGKFNYDFHFHNLAWRLYYACEEHLREARATAWNKGRNVRVVGHPNGDDFAAWRGRDPWKKIDDGRDRKRLIWAPHFSFVDKFGQLPRANFLWTAHFMLDMAQRYKEFLQIAFKPHPRLMTELYNHPEWGRERTDAYYRQWAEMENTQLETGEYVDLFMSSDAMVHDCASFVVEYYYTHKPVMYISRDIEHFLVGQTALSREAFSHLYIGKDEYEIRDFIETVVMGGEDPRLEERDAFYRRYLEPPAGRTVARNTVDDLVTSLRLPQ
;
A
#
# COMPACT_ATOMS: atom_id res chain seq x y z
N MET A 1 24.49 16.74 12.39
CA MET A 1 23.14 17.28 12.62
C MET A 1 22.30 16.32 13.44
N HIS A 2 22.01 15.10 12.99
CA HIS A 2 21.20 14.09 13.71
C HIS A 2 21.73 13.75 15.10
N ARG A 3 23.06 13.57 15.28
CA ARG A 3 23.66 13.25 16.58
C ARG A 3 23.28 14.26 17.67
N ARG A 4 23.32 15.56 17.36
CA ARG A 4 22.96 16.62 18.32
C ARG A 4 21.48 16.50 18.75
N ARG A 5 20.55 16.21 17.80
CA ARG A 5 19.14 16.03 18.12
C ARG A 5 18.91 14.79 18.98
N VAL A 6 19.57 13.67 18.67
CA VAL A 6 19.54 12.44 19.50
C VAL A 6 20.00 12.74 20.92
N GLU A 7 21.12 13.48 21.11
CA GLU A 7 21.61 13.85 22.43
C GLU A 7 20.62 14.76 23.20
N GLN A 8 19.90 15.65 22.51
CA GLN A 8 18.86 16.48 23.13
C GLN A 8 17.67 15.66 23.61
N VAL A 9 17.19 14.73 22.76
CA VAL A 9 16.11 13.79 23.10
C VAL A 9 16.50 12.89 24.26
N ALA A 10 17.70 12.29 24.24
CA ALA A 10 18.20 11.45 25.30
C ALA A 10 18.25 12.16 26.67
N ARG A 11 18.68 13.43 26.70
CA ARG A 11 18.72 14.23 27.94
C ARG A 11 17.31 14.54 28.48
N ARG A 12 16.33 14.72 27.61
CA ARG A 12 14.95 14.99 27.98
C ARG A 12 14.20 13.73 28.38
N GLY A 13 14.60 12.57 27.89
CA GLY A 13 13.95 11.28 28.10
C GLY A 13 12.61 11.13 27.34
N HIS A 14 12.32 12.03 26.40
CA HIS A 14 11.05 12.11 25.70
C HIS A 14 11.25 12.64 24.27
N ALA A 15 10.51 12.11 23.28
CA ALA A 15 10.54 12.50 21.88
C ALA A 15 9.18 12.98 21.36
N ARG A 16 9.18 14.07 20.60
CA ARG A 16 8.01 14.59 19.90
C ARG A 16 8.05 14.09 18.44
N VAL A 17 7.02 13.40 18.02
CA VAL A 17 6.93 12.75 16.72
C VAL A 17 5.77 13.35 15.92
N VAL A 18 6.06 13.78 14.70
CA VAL A 18 5.04 14.28 13.76
C VAL A 18 4.95 13.32 12.58
N PHE A 19 3.71 13.02 12.19
CA PHE A 19 3.39 12.26 10.99
C PHE A 19 2.67 13.16 10.00
N PHE A 20 3.22 13.35 8.82
CA PHE A 20 2.47 13.96 7.73
C PHE A 20 1.57 12.93 7.06
N ALA A 21 0.29 13.29 6.83
CA ALA A 21 -0.69 12.45 6.16
C ALA A 21 -1.20 13.13 4.89
N PHE A 22 -1.11 12.44 3.74
CA PHE A 22 -1.46 12.96 2.42
C PHE A 22 -2.80 12.44 1.92
N SER A 23 -3.03 11.14 2.10
CA SER A 23 -4.26 10.43 1.73
C SER A 23 -4.35 9.12 2.48
N VAL A 24 -5.53 8.54 2.61
CA VAL A 24 -5.75 7.27 3.31
C VAL A 24 -4.93 6.12 2.69
N PRO A 25 -4.83 5.94 1.36
CA PRO A 25 -4.02 4.87 0.77
C PRO A 25 -2.52 4.95 1.11
N LEU A 26 -2.02 6.16 1.34
CA LEU A 26 -0.61 6.41 1.70
C LEU A 26 -0.37 6.42 3.21
N TRP A 27 -1.39 6.37 4.04
CA TRP A 27 -1.29 6.31 5.49
C TRP A 27 -0.91 4.89 5.94
N LYS A 28 0.38 4.67 6.18
CA LYS A 28 0.95 3.38 6.60
C LYS A 28 1.47 3.42 8.05
N TYR A 29 1.04 4.41 8.81
CA TYR A 29 1.57 4.68 10.15
C TYR A 29 0.59 4.37 11.28
N GLN A 30 -0.60 3.82 10.99
CA GLN A 30 -1.66 3.65 11.99
C GLN A 30 -1.17 2.92 13.25
N HIS A 31 -0.63 1.73 13.08
CA HIS A 31 -0.15 0.92 14.21
C HIS A 31 1.07 1.53 14.92
N LEU A 32 1.96 2.20 14.17
CA LEU A 32 3.08 2.91 14.77
C LEU A 32 2.60 4.13 15.57
N TYR A 33 1.66 4.90 15.02
CA TYR A 33 1.06 6.03 15.74
C TYR A 33 0.41 5.59 17.04
N GLU A 34 -0.41 4.53 17.01
CA GLU A 34 -1.07 3.99 18.20
C GLU A 34 -0.04 3.50 19.24
N ALA A 35 1.00 2.80 18.80
CA ALA A 35 2.06 2.33 19.68
C ALA A 35 2.83 3.47 20.34
N LEU A 36 3.12 4.55 19.61
CA LEU A 36 3.81 5.73 20.15
C LEU A 36 2.87 6.57 21.04
N ALA A 37 1.59 6.70 20.66
CA ALA A 37 0.62 7.43 21.48
C ALA A 37 0.31 6.76 22.83
N ALA A 38 0.50 5.44 22.91
CA ALA A 38 0.35 4.66 24.14
C ALA A 38 1.62 4.64 25.02
N ASP A 39 2.74 5.19 24.57
CA ASP A 39 4.04 5.13 25.23
C ASP A 39 4.42 6.53 25.75
N GLU A 40 4.51 6.69 27.08
CA GLU A 40 4.81 7.97 27.75
C GLU A 40 6.12 8.64 27.30
N ARG A 41 7.02 7.89 26.67
CA ARG A 41 8.28 8.42 26.12
C ARG A 41 8.09 9.22 24.85
N PHE A 42 6.86 9.23 24.28
CA PHE A 42 6.58 9.90 23.02
C PHE A 42 5.34 10.79 23.11
N THR A 43 5.34 11.85 22.34
CA THR A 43 4.13 12.58 21.94
C THR A 43 4.00 12.49 20.43
N ALA A 44 2.96 11.82 19.95
CA ALA A 44 2.69 11.62 18.53
C ALA A 44 1.59 12.57 18.04
N THR A 45 1.84 13.30 16.96
CA THR A 45 0.88 14.24 16.36
C THR A 45 0.78 13.98 14.86
N ILE A 46 -0.44 13.94 14.33
CA ILE A 46 -0.72 13.83 12.90
C ILE A 46 -0.99 15.22 12.34
N VAL A 47 -0.40 15.50 11.17
CA VAL A 47 -0.61 16.76 10.43
C VAL A 47 -1.07 16.42 9.02
N LEU A 48 -2.24 16.88 8.64
CA LEU A 48 -2.73 16.74 7.26
C LEU A 48 -1.98 17.73 6.37
N SER A 49 -1.48 17.26 5.24
CA SER A 49 -0.72 18.10 4.31
C SER A 49 -0.75 17.48 2.91
N PRO A 50 -1.64 17.93 2.02
CA PRO A 50 -1.75 17.38 0.68
C PRO A 50 -0.57 17.79 -0.20
N PRO A 51 -0.18 16.98 -1.20
CA PRO A 51 0.81 17.38 -2.20
C PRO A 51 0.41 18.64 -2.97
N ILE A 52 1.37 19.53 -3.21
CA ILE A 52 1.09 20.83 -3.84
C ILE A 52 0.76 20.71 -5.33
N ASP A 53 1.24 19.68 -6.00
CA ASP A 53 1.03 19.39 -7.43
C ASP A 53 -0.30 18.71 -7.74
N TYR A 54 -1.11 18.38 -6.72
CA TYR A 54 -2.45 17.84 -6.92
C TYR A 54 -3.47 18.95 -7.19
N ASP A 55 -4.45 18.67 -8.06
CA ASP A 55 -5.60 19.54 -8.24
C ASP A 55 -6.36 19.73 -6.92
N ASP A 56 -6.92 20.92 -6.71
CA ASP A 56 -7.60 21.25 -5.45
C ASP A 56 -8.80 20.34 -5.14
N ASP A 57 -9.51 19.85 -6.17
CA ASP A 57 -10.58 18.89 -5.98
C ASP A 57 -10.05 17.53 -5.47
N ILE A 58 -8.88 17.12 -5.93
CA ILE A 58 -8.20 15.92 -5.42
C ILE A 58 -7.78 16.14 -3.98
N LYS A 59 -7.17 17.29 -3.67
CA LYS A 59 -6.78 17.65 -2.29
C LYS A 59 -7.97 17.64 -1.34
N ARG A 60 -9.08 18.31 -1.71
CA ARG A 60 -10.31 18.35 -0.89
C ARG A 60 -10.87 16.95 -0.65
N ARG A 61 -10.94 16.12 -1.68
CA ARG A 61 -11.42 14.74 -1.57
C ARG A 61 -10.53 13.90 -0.65
N ASP A 62 -9.22 13.95 -0.82
CA ASP A 62 -8.27 13.14 -0.06
C ASP A 62 -8.21 13.60 1.41
N LEU A 63 -8.29 14.91 1.67
CA LEU A 63 -8.39 15.46 3.03
C LEU A 63 -9.73 15.09 3.69
N ALA A 64 -10.85 15.15 2.96
CA ALA A 64 -12.14 14.74 3.50
C ALA A 64 -12.13 13.24 3.90
N ALA A 65 -11.50 12.39 3.09
CA ALA A 65 -11.32 10.98 3.42
C ALA A 65 -10.42 10.76 4.65
N LEU A 66 -9.34 11.53 4.80
CA LEU A 66 -8.45 11.47 5.97
C LEU A 66 -9.18 11.93 7.25
N ARG A 67 -9.93 13.04 7.19
CA ARG A 67 -10.75 13.50 8.31
C ARG A 67 -11.72 12.42 8.77
N ASP A 68 -12.52 11.88 7.85
CA ASP A 68 -13.46 10.79 8.14
C ASP A 68 -12.74 9.54 8.74
N TYR A 69 -11.56 9.22 8.22
CA TYR A 69 -10.75 8.09 8.69
C TYR A 69 -10.28 8.29 10.15
N PHE A 70 -9.77 9.48 10.50
CA PHE A 70 -9.29 9.78 11.85
C PHE A 70 -10.41 10.07 12.83
N ASP A 71 -11.48 10.75 12.41
CA ASP A 71 -12.65 11.04 13.24
C ASP A 71 -13.35 9.75 13.69
N LYS A 72 -13.54 8.79 12.79
CA LYS A 72 -14.08 7.46 13.12
C LYS A 72 -13.24 6.70 14.16
N ARG A 73 -11.96 6.98 14.24
CA ARG A 73 -11.01 6.38 15.19
C ARG A 73 -10.77 7.25 16.42
N GLN A 74 -11.43 8.41 16.51
CA GLN A 74 -11.26 9.39 17.59
C GLN A 74 -9.80 9.85 17.76
N ILE A 75 -9.08 9.97 16.64
CA ILE A 75 -7.70 10.41 16.59
C ILE A 75 -7.66 11.90 16.26
N ALA A 76 -7.01 12.69 17.13
CA ALA A 76 -6.79 14.11 16.88
C ALA A 76 -5.70 14.36 15.83
N TYR A 77 -5.89 15.37 15.01
CA TYR A 77 -4.94 15.80 13.98
C TYR A 77 -4.93 17.31 13.84
N VAL A 78 -3.84 17.85 13.28
CA VAL A 78 -3.78 19.21 12.77
C VAL A 78 -4.33 19.22 11.36
N ASP A 79 -5.39 19.98 11.13
CA ASP A 79 -6.08 20.03 9.85
C ASP A 79 -5.36 20.93 8.84
N TYR A 80 -5.68 20.78 7.56
CA TYR A 80 -5.21 21.61 6.46
C TYR A 80 -6.41 22.13 5.67
N ASP A 81 -6.47 23.45 5.50
CA ASP A 81 -7.50 24.10 4.70
C ASP A 81 -6.95 24.50 3.32
N VAL A 82 -7.46 23.83 2.27
CA VAL A 82 -7.06 24.09 0.86
C VAL A 82 -7.48 25.49 0.40
N ASP A 83 -8.56 26.02 0.96
CA ASP A 83 -9.17 27.30 0.54
C ASP A 83 -8.66 28.48 1.38
N SER A 84 -7.84 28.25 2.40
CA SER A 84 -7.26 29.28 3.23
C SER A 84 -6.17 30.06 2.49
N SER A 85 -6.18 31.36 2.63
CA SER A 85 -5.09 32.26 2.22
C SER A 85 -3.98 32.36 3.27
N GLU A 86 -4.21 31.84 4.48
CA GLU A 86 -3.22 31.82 5.54
C GLU A 86 -2.15 30.75 5.26
N PRO A 87 -0.90 30.98 5.73
CA PRO A 87 0.14 29.97 5.60
C PRO A 87 -0.24 28.68 6.34
N PRO A 88 0.28 27.51 5.91
CA PRO A 88 0.07 26.26 6.61
C PRO A 88 0.50 26.35 8.07
N TYR A 89 -0.07 25.46 8.90
CA TYR A 89 0.29 25.36 10.32
C TYR A 89 1.80 25.25 10.52
N ASP A 90 2.38 26.13 11.36
CA ASP A 90 3.82 26.13 11.66
C ASP A 90 4.21 24.93 12.54
N VAL A 91 4.34 23.76 11.91
CA VAL A 91 4.74 22.51 12.56
C VAL A 91 6.07 22.67 13.29
N LYS A 92 7.03 23.35 12.66
CA LYS A 92 8.38 23.49 13.21
C LYS A 92 8.44 24.39 14.44
N GLY A 93 7.71 25.50 14.42
CA GLY A 93 7.68 26.47 15.52
C GLY A 93 6.76 26.07 16.66
N GLN A 94 5.59 25.49 16.36
CA GLN A 94 4.58 25.20 17.38
C GLN A 94 4.71 23.81 17.99
N LEU A 95 5.02 22.78 17.19
CA LEU A 95 5.20 21.40 17.69
C LEU A 95 6.67 21.09 18.02
N ASP A 96 7.63 21.80 17.43
CA ASP A 96 9.07 21.59 17.53
C ASP A 96 9.43 20.09 17.56
N PRO A 97 9.11 19.34 16.48
CA PRO A 97 9.25 17.89 16.45
C PRO A 97 10.72 17.48 16.53
N ASP A 98 10.98 16.34 17.17
CA ASP A 98 12.29 15.69 17.13
C ASP A 98 12.38 14.76 15.93
N ILE A 99 11.28 14.04 15.64
CA ILE A 99 11.16 13.09 14.53
C ILE A 99 10.00 13.50 13.65
N VAL A 100 10.19 13.39 12.34
CA VAL A 100 9.14 13.65 11.35
C VAL A 100 9.06 12.49 10.38
N PHE A 101 7.88 11.87 10.26
CA PHE A 101 7.61 10.80 9.33
C PHE A 101 6.91 11.33 8.07
N TYR A 102 7.44 10.96 6.91
CA TYR A 102 6.89 11.29 5.59
C TYR A 102 6.36 10.04 4.90
N PRO A 103 5.17 10.08 4.26
CA PRO A 103 4.62 8.93 3.54
C PRO A 103 5.25 8.70 2.17
N GLN A 104 6.03 9.65 1.65
CA GLN A 104 6.74 9.56 0.37
C GLN A 104 8.13 10.18 0.44
N PRO A 105 9.11 9.65 -0.31
CA PRO A 105 10.51 10.10 -0.24
C PRO A 105 10.85 11.18 -1.27
N TYR A 106 9.94 12.15 -1.49
CA TYR A 106 10.12 13.18 -2.50
C TYR A 106 10.28 14.56 -1.87
N GLU A 107 11.26 15.32 -2.34
CA GLU A 107 11.46 16.73 -2.03
C GLU A 107 10.52 17.57 -2.88
N HIS A 108 10.17 18.76 -2.39
CA HIS A 108 9.26 19.71 -3.04
C HIS A 108 7.84 19.18 -3.31
N LEU A 109 7.42 18.17 -2.55
CA LEU A 109 6.09 17.61 -2.66
C LEU A 109 5.04 18.38 -1.86
N LEU A 110 5.45 18.97 -0.75
CA LEU A 110 4.59 19.75 0.14
C LEU A 110 4.89 21.25 0.07
N THR A 111 4.08 22.04 0.77
CA THR A 111 4.39 23.46 0.96
C THR A 111 5.78 23.63 1.62
N PRO A 112 6.48 24.74 1.39
CA PRO A 112 7.84 24.93 1.92
C PRO A 112 7.96 24.71 3.43
N GLU A 113 6.91 25.02 4.20
CA GLU A 113 6.84 24.86 5.65
C GLU A 113 6.73 23.41 6.10
N HIS A 114 6.11 22.55 5.27
CA HIS A 114 5.88 21.12 5.54
C HIS A 114 6.83 20.21 4.78
N ASP A 115 7.56 20.73 3.78
CA ASP A 115 8.46 19.92 2.97
C ASP A 115 9.60 19.32 3.80
N CYS A 116 10.06 18.14 3.41
CA CYS A 116 11.14 17.44 4.12
C CYS A 116 12.45 18.26 4.17
N MET A 117 12.68 19.13 3.20
CA MET A 117 13.84 20.03 3.20
C MET A 117 13.84 20.98 4.40
N ALA A 118 12.68 21.42 4.88
CA ALA A 118 12.56 22.23 6.08
C ALA A 118 12.94 21.50 7.35
N PHE A 119 12.93 20.14 7.33
CA PHE A 119 13.13 19.30 8.51
C PHE A 119 14.42 18.48 8.51
N TYR A 120 15.37 18.69 7.61
CA TYR A 120 16.64 17.96 7.65
C TYR A 120 17.51 18.29 8.89
N ASP A 121 17.18 19.32 9.65
CA ASP A 121 17.73 19.58 10.98
C ASP A 121 17.03 18.77 12.10
N ARG A 122 16.01 18.00 11.75
CA ARG A 122 15.29 17.06 12.59
C ARG A 122 15.64 15.61 12.20
N LEU A 123 15.03 14.64 12.86
CA LEU A 123 15.20 13.22 12.56
C LEU A 123 14.12 12.78 11.56
N VAL A 124 14.38 12.98 10.28
CA VAL A 124 13.43 12.56 9.22
C VAL A 124 13.43 11.05 9.11
N ALA A 125 12.23 10.44 9.12
CA ALA A 125 12.02 9.02 9.02
C ALA A 125 10.96 8.66 7.96
N PHE A 126 11.00 7.42 7.46
CA PHE A 126 10.16 7.01 6.34
C PHE A 126 9.90 5.50 6.34
N TYR A 127 8.65 5.13 6.01
CA TYR A 127 8.27 3.82 5.52
C TYR A 127 7.89 3.90 4.04
N PRO A 128 8.33 2.97 3.18
CA PRO A 128 7.74 2.81 1.86
C PRO A 128 6.24 2.49 1.98
N TYR A 129 5.40 3.21 1.22
CA TYR A 129 3.96 3.00 1.23
C TYR A 129 3.54 1.69 0.53
N SER A 130 4.42 1.10 -0.26
CA SER A 130 4.23 -0.20 -0.91
C SER A 130 5.48 -1.05 -0.78
N PHE A 131 5.33 -2.37 -0.86
CA PHE A 131 6.47 -3.27 -0.88
C PHE A 131 7.31 -3.04 -2.16
N MET A 132 8.58 -2.70 -2.02
CA MET A 132 9.43 -2.31 -3.12
C MET A 132 9.91 -3.53 -3.92
N THR A 133 9.36 -3.73 -5.10
CA THR A 133 9.82 -4.77 -6.05
C THR A 133 10.77 -4.22 -7.12
N GLY A 134 10.78 -2.90 -7.33
CA GLY A 134 11.64 -2.24 -8.30
C GLY A 134 13.09 -2.07 -7.84
N ASN A 135 13.96 -1.79 -8.78
CA ASN A 135 15.37 -1.50 -8.56
C ASN A 135 15.72 -0.03 -8.82
N GLY A 136 16.98 0.30 -8.51
CA GLY A 136 17.58 1.56 -8.95
C GLY A 136 17.32 2.75 -8.07
N LYS A 137 17.74 3.90 -8.60
CA LYS A 137 17.80 5.16 -7.84
C LYS A 137 16.46 5.64 -7.32
N PHE A 138 15.40 5.41 -8.05
CA PHE A 138 14.06 5.84 -7.67
C PHE A 138 13.58 5.27 -6.34
N ASN A 139 13.98 4.04 -6.01
CA ASN A 139 13.55 3.39 -4.78
C ASN A 139 14.55 3.57 -3.63
N TYR A 140 15.82 3.93 -3.91
CA TYR A 140 16.88 3.83 -2.89
C TYR A 140 17.85 5.02 -2.83
N ASP A 141 17.92 5.90 -3.85
CA ASP A 141 19.01 6.88 -3.97
C ASP A 141 18.59 8.31 -4.34
N PHE A 142 17.42 8.77 -3.91
CA PHE A 142 17.11 10.21 -3.89
C PHE A 142 17.87 10.93 -2.76
N HIS A 143 17.94 12.25 -2.82
CA HIS A 143 18.47 13.06 -1.71
C HIS A 143 17.78 12.70 -0.39
N PHE A 144 16.47 12.58 -0.40
CA PHE A 144 15.69 12.15 0.75
C PHE A 144 16.25 10.86 1.39
N HIS A 145 16.49 9.81 0.60
CA HIS A 145 17.01 8.54 1.11
C HIS A 145 18.38 8.69 1.77
N ASN A 146 19.20 9.59 1.24
CA ASN A 146 20.56 9.80 1.73
C ASN A 146 20.65 10.75 2.94
N LEU A 147 19.69 11.66 3.09
CA LEU A 147 19.64 12.68 4.16
C LEU A 147 18.73 12.29 5.32
N ALA A 148 17.74 11.42 5.11
CA ALA A 148 16.88 10.92 6.17
C ALA A 148 17.69 10.24 7.29
N TRP A 149 17.22 10.40 8.51
CA TRP A 149 17.82 9.76 9.69
C TRP A 149 17.56 8.26 9.71
N ARG A 150 16.33 7.84 9.35
CA ARG A 150 15.93 6.43 9.31
C ARG A 150 15.05 6.14 8.10
N LEU A 151 15.36 5.03 7.44
CA LEU A 151 14.54 4.39 6.44
C LEU A 151 14.18 3.00 6.97
N TYR A 152 12.91 2.75 7.18
CA TYR A 152 12.40 1.49 7.71
C TYR A 152 11.93 0.61 6.57
N TYR A 153 12.67 -0.44 6.27
CA TYR A 153 12.43 -1.31 5.13
C TYR A 153 11.88 -2.68 5.55
N ALA A 154 11.22 -3.36 4.61
CA ALA A 154 10.51 -4.58 4.89
C ALA A 154 11.42 -5.78 5.15
N CYS A 155 12.50 -5.95 4.39
CA CYS A 155 13.34 -7.14 4.44
C CYS A 155 14.82 -6.84 4.16
N GLU A 156 15.68 -7.83 4.43
CA GLU A 156 17.13 -7.74 4.18
C GLU A 156 17.48 -7.51 2.71
N GLU A 157 16.62 -7.93 1.79
CA GLU A 157 16.82 -7.69 0.35
C GLU A 157 16.78 -6.20 0.03
N HIS A 158 15.82 -5.46 0.62
CA HIS A 158 15.77 -4.00 0.47
C HIS A 158 16.99 -3.31 1.06
N LEU A 159 17.52 -3.81 2.18
CA LEU A 159 18.79 -3.30 2.72
C LEU A 159 19.97 -3.60 1.78
N ARG A 160 19.99 -4.77 1.13
CA ARG A 160 21.02 -5.15 0.17
C ARG A 160 20.98 -4.23 -1.06
N GLU A 161 19.79 -3.97 -1.59
CA GLU A 161 19.58 -3.02 -2.70
C GLU A 161 20.00 -1.60 -2.31
N ALA A 162 19.64 -1.13 -1.11
CA ALA A 162 20.09 0.17 -0.62
C ALA A 162 21.62 0.25 -0.48
N ARG A 163 22.28 -0.82 -0.01
CA ARG A 163 23.74 -0.88 0.07
C ARG A 163 24.42 -0.81 -1.29
N ALA A 164 23.81 -1.43 -2.28
CA ALA A 164 24.33 -1.45 -3.65
C ALA A 164 24.12 -0.10 -4.36
N THR A 165 22.96 0.53 -4.17
CA THR A 165 22.48 1.67 -4.97
C THR A 165 22.69 3.02 -4.30
N ALA A 166 22.35 3.14 -2.99
CA ALA A 166 22.35 4.43 -2.30
C ALA A 166 23.76 4.99 -2.11
N TRP A 167 23.90 6.30 -2.25
CA TRP A 167 25.18 6.98 -2.01
C TRP A 167 25.69 6.77 -0.59
N ASN A 168 24.80 6.81 0.42
CA ASN A 168 25.13 6.58 1.83
C ASN A 168 25.33 5.09 2.20
N LYS A 169 25.19 4.17 1.20
CA LYS A 169 25.33 2.71 1.39
C LYS A 169 24.34 2.12 2.41
N GLY A 170 23.12 2.66 2.47
CA GLY A 170 22.06 2.16 3.33
C GLY A 170 22.36 2.24 4.85
N ARG A 171 23.26 3.13 5.28
CA ARG A 171 23.66 3.23 6.71
C ARG A 171 22.52 3.61 7.63
N ASN A 172 21.52 4.31 7.11
CA ASN A 172 20.34 4.75 7.83
C ASN A 172 19.14 3.79 7.69
N VAL A 173 19.30 2.68 6.99
CA VAL A 173 18.25 1.66 6.85
C VAL A 173 18.15 0.78 8.11
N ARG A 174 16.90 0.45 8.47
CA ARG A 174 16.54 -0.57 9.47
C ARG A 174 15.51 -1.51 8.85
N VAL A 175 15.71 -2.80 9.03
CA VAL A 175 14.74 -3.81 8.62
C VAL A 175 13.78 -4.06 9.77
N VAL A 176 12.51 -3.75 9.57
CA VAL A 176 11.46 -3.85 10.60
C VAL A 176 10.24 -4.65 10.16
N GLY A 177 10.13 -4.99 8.86
CA GLY A 177 8.94 -5.53 8.22
C GLY A 177 8.21 -4.46 7.40
N HIS A 178 7.21 -4.86 6.62
CA HIS A 178 6.36 -3.94 5.87
C HIS A 178 5.11 -3.57 6.68
N PRO A 179 4.75 -2.28 6.82
CA PRO A 179 3.68 -1.84 7.72
C PRO A 179 2.31 -2.48 7.44
N ASN A 180 1.99 -2.83 6.19
CA ASN A 180 0.77 -3.56 5.89
C ASN A 180 0.68 -4.92 6.60
N GLY A 181 1.80 -5.53 6.99
CA GLY A 181 1.80 -6.77 7.77
C GLY A 181 1.06 -6.64 9.09
N ASP A 182 1.14 -5.47 9.74
CA ASP A 182 0.44 -5.21 10.99
C ASP A 182 -1.08 -5.10 10.74
N ASP A 183 -1.52 -4.53 9.59
CA ASP A 183 -2.94 -4.45 9.22
C ASP A 183 -3.53 -5.87 9.05
N PHE A 184 -2.83 -6.75 8.34
CA PHE A 184 -3.26 -8.14 8.15
C PHE A 184 -3.24 -8.93 9.46
N ALA A 185 -2.20 -8.78 10.29
CA ALA A 185 -2.11 -9.41 11.61
C ALA A 185 -3.18 -8.91 12.59
N ALA A 186 -3.59 -7.67 12.46
CA ALA A 186 -4.65 -7.06 13.27
C ALA A 186 -6.07 -7.43 12.83
N TRP A 187 -6.25 -8.12 11.72
CA TRP A 187 -7.57 -8.52 11.23
C TRP A 187 -8.38 -9.32 12.26
N ARG A 188 -9.66 -9.01 12.40
CA ARG A 188 -10.55 -9.60 13.44
C ARG A 188 -11.79 -10.26 12.85
N GLY A 189 -11.72 -10.75 11.60
CA GLY A 189 -12.80 -11.53 11.00
C GLY A 189 -13.95 -10.69 10.43
N ARG A 190 -13.74 -9.40 10.16
CA ARG A 190 -14.73 -8.59 9.46
C ARG A 190 -14.92 -9.12 8.03
N ASP A 191 -16.18 -9.33 7.68
CA ASP A 191 -16.60 -9.85 6.38
C ASP A 191 -17.33 -8.77 5.57
N PRO A 192 -16.68 -8.15 4.55
CA PRO A 192 -17.29 -7.12 3.71
C PRO A 192 -18.10 -7.70 2.55
N TRP A 193 -18.12 -9.03 2.38
CA TRP A 193 -18.80 -9.65 1.26
C TRP A 193 -20.31 -9.52 1.38
N LYS A 194 -20.95 -9.26 0.21
CA LYS A 194 -22.40 -9.20 0.11
C LYS A 194 -23.00 -10.53 0.56
N LYS A 195 -23.92 -10.49 1.50
CA LYS A 195 -24.62 -11.69 1.96
C LYS A 195 -25.61 -12.18 0.92
N ILE A 196 -25.54 -13.46 0.58
CA ILE A 196 -26.45 -14.13 -0.34
C ILE A 196 -27.10 -15.27 0.47
N ASP A 197 -28.37 -15.10 0.77
CA ASP A 197 -29.11 -16.00 1.66
C ASP A 197 -29.90 -17.04 0.84
N ASP A 198 -29.18 -17.90 0.11
CA ASP A 198 -29.77 -18.99 -0.69
C ASP A 198 -29.27 -20.38 -0.29
N GLY A 199 -28.57 -20.47 0.84
CA GLY A 199 -28.05 -21.73 1.40
C GLY A 199 -26.88 -22.36 0.65
N ARG A 200 -26.26 -21.66 -0.31
CA ARG A 200 -25.12 -22.16 -1.06
C ARG A 200 -23.81 -21.62 -0.49
N ASP A 201 -22.80 -22.47 -0.45
CA ASP A 201 -21.42 -22.08 -0.15
C ASP A 201 -20.70 -21.72 -1.46
N ARG A 202 -20.34 -20.45 -1.60
CA ARG A 202 -19.64 -19.93 -2.78
C ARG A 202 -18.21 -19.59 -2.46
N LYS A 203 -17.32 -19.92 -3.37
CA LYS A 203 -15.94 -19.42 -3.33
C LYS A 203 -15.92 -17.93 -3.65
N ARG A 204 -15.08 -17.18 -2.98
CA ARG A 204 -14.97 -15.73 -3.03
C ARG A 204 -13.74 -15.31 -3.80
N LEU A 205 -13.92 -14.82 -5.02
CA LEU A 205 -12.87 -14.37 -5.91
C LEU A 205 -12.82 -12.85 -5.98
N ILE A 206 -11.64 -12.27 -5.79
CA ILE A 206 -11.42 -10.86 -6.06
C ILE A 206 -10.90 -10.73 -7.49
N TRP A 207 -11.52 -9.84 -8.28
CA TRP A 207 -10.97 -9.39 -9.54
C TRP A 207 -10.55 -7.92 -9.44
N ALA A 208 -9.23 -7.66 -9.55
CA ALA A 208 -8.64 -6.34 -9.28
C ALA A 208 -7.82 -5.83 -10.48
N PRO A 209 -8.48 -5.28 -11.53
CA PRO A 209 -7.80 -4.78 -12.72
C PRO A 209 -7.16 -3.41 -12.51
N HIS A 210 -6.00 -3.22 -13.17
CA HIS A 210 -5.25 -1.98 -13.21
C HIS A 210 -5.78 -1.02 -14.29
N PHE A 211 -5.32 0.23 -14.30
CA PHE A 211 -5.80 1.32 -15.15
C PHE A 211 -4.87 1.70 -16.31
N SER A 212 -3.62 1.22 -16.34
CA SER A 212 -2.60 1.69 -17.29
C SER A 212 -2.75 1.03 -18.66
N PHE A 213 -3.53 1.66 -19.53
CA PHE A 213 -3.77 1.18 -20.91
C PHE A 213 -2.73 1.67 -21.91
N VAL A 214 -2.00 2.72 -21.58
CA VAL A 214 -1.07 3.38 -22.48
C VAL A 214 0.31 3.39 -21.84
N ASP A 215 1.34 3.18 -22.67
CA ASP A 215 2.71 3.40 -22.25
C ASP A 215 2.90 4.89 -21.91
N LYS A 216 3.13 5.17 -20.64
CA LYS A 216 3.55 6.48 -20.16
C LYS A 216 4.97 6.34 -19.61
N PHE A 217 5.89 7.14 -20.14
CA PHE A 217 7.30 7.15 -19.68
C PHE A 217 8.11 5.87 -19.96
N GLY A 218 7.86 5.18 -21.07
CA GLY A 218 8.56 3.95 -21.44
C GLY A 218 8.22 2.75 -20.56
N GLN A 219 7.09 2.80 -19.85
CA GLN A 219 6.56 1.66 -19.11
C GLN A 219 5.48 0.96 -19.95
N LEU A 220 5.64 -0.34 -20.12
CA LEU A 220 4.66 -1.15 -20.83
C LEU A 220 3.25 -1.02 -20.24
N PRO A 221 2.21 -0.99 -21.07
CA PRO A 221 0.84 -1.08 -20.61
C PRO A 221 0.65 -2.36 -19.77
N ARG A 222 0.15 -2.21 -18.54
CA ARG A 222 -0.05 -3.35 -17.63
C ARG A 222 -1.50 -3.79 -17.55
N ALA A 223 -2.44 -2.89 -17.89
CA ALA A 223 -3.85 -3.16 -17.75
C ALA A 223 -4.36 -4.13 -18.81
N ASN A 224 -4.97 -5.19 -18.33
CA ASN A 224 -5.62 -6.21 -19.16
C ASN A 224 -7.14 -6.09 -19.18
N PHE A 225 -7.70 -5.06 -18.55
CA PHE A 225 -9.13 -4.85 -18.40
C PHE A 225 -9.88 -4.89 -19.74
N LEU A 226 -9.35 -4.31 -20.81
CA LEU A 226 -10.07 -4.18 -22.08
C LEU A 226 -10.47 -5.54 -22.69
N TRP A 227 -9.66 -6.57 -22.52
CA TRP A 227 -9.98 -7.90 -23.03
C TRP A 227 -10.59 -8.83 -21.94
N THR A 228 -10.38 -8.54 -20.66
CA THR A 228 -10.90 -9.37 -19.56
C THR A 228 -12.28 -8.92 -19.08
N ALA A 229 -12.69 -7.70 -19.37
CA ALA A 229 -13.90 -7.11 -18.81
C ALA A 229 -15.16 -7.93 -19.05
N HIS A 230 -15.46 -8.28 -20.32
CA HIS A 230 -16.63 -9.10 -20.66
C HIS A 230 -16.45 -10.54 -20.18
N PHE A 231 -15.27 -11.10 -20.35
CA PHE A 231 -14.96 -12.44 -19.91
C PHE A 231 -15.23 -12.64 -18.40
N MET A 232 -14.80 -11.71 -17.55
CA MET A 232 -15.02 -11.80 -16.10
C MET A 232 -16.49 -11.68 -15.70
N LEU A 233 -17.28 -10.88 -16.42
CA LEU A 233 -18.74 -10.87 -16.24
C LEU A 233 -19.38 -12.22 -16.66
N ASP A 234 -18.93 -12.80 -17.77
CA ASP A 234 -19.40 -14.11 -18.20
C ASP A 234 -19.05 -15.21 -17.17
N MET A 235 -17.85 -15.13 -16.56
CA MET A 235 -17.49 -16.05 -15.48
C MET A 235 -18.40 -15.87 -14.25
N ALA A 236 -18.71 -14.64 -13.88
CA ALA A 236 -19.64 -14.37 -12.77
C ALA A 236 -21.05 -14.94 -13.05
N GLN A 237 -21.56 -14.81 -14.28
CA GLN A 237 -22.86 -15.36 -14.66
C GLN A 237 -22.83 -16.89 -14.74
N ARG A 238 -21.80 -17.45 -15.37
CA ARG A 238 -21.66 -18.91 -15.60
C ARG A 238 -21.55 -19.69 -14.30
N TYR A 239 -20.79 -19.15 -13.34
CA TYR A 239 -20.53 -19.86 -12.07
C TYR A 239 -21.29 -19.26 -10.89
N LYS A 240 -22.42 -18.57 -11.12
CA LYS A 240 -23.19 -17.88 -10.07
C LYS A 240 -23.60 -18.74 -8.87
N GLU A 241 -23.68 -20.07 -9.07
CA GLU A 241 -24.04 -21.02 -8.00
C GLU A 241 -22.84 -21.39 -7.12
N PHE A 242 -21.62 -21.25 -7.62
CA PHE A 242 -20.38 -21.70 -6.99
C PHE A 242 -19.41 -20.56 -6.66
N LEU A 243 -19.59 -19.40 -7.28
CA LEU A 243 -18.64 -18.31 -7.22
C LEU A 243 -19.32 -16.97 -6.89
N GLN A 244 -18.74 -16.24 -5.95
CA GLN A 244 -19.02 -14.82 -5.69
C GLN A 244 -17.80 -14.00 -6.10
N ILE A 245 -17.99 -12.92 -6.87
CA ILE A 245 -16.87 -12.11 -7.35
C ILE A 245 -16.97 -10.68 -6.84
N ALA A 246 -15.91 -10.18 -6.20
CA ALA A 246 -15.74 -8.78 -5.89
C ALA A 246 -14.92 -8.09 -6.99
N PHE A 247 -15.53 -7.19 -7.71
CA PHE A 247 -14.85 -6.30 -8.65
C PHE A 247 -14.20 -5.15 -7.87
N LYS A 248 -12.87 -5.19 -7.77
CA LYS A 248 -12.07 -4.19 -7.07
C LYS A 248 -11.15 -3.44 -8.04
N PRO A 249 -11.71 -2.53 -8.85
CA PRO A 249 -10.92 -1.79 -9.82
C PRO A 249 -9.92 -0.84 -9.13
N HIS A 250 -8.78 -0.61 -9.79
CA HIS A 250 -7.89 0.47 -9.38
C HIS A 250 -8.66 1.81 -9.36
N PRO A 251 -8.45 2.70 -8.38
CA PRO A 251 -9.21 3.96 -8.25
C PRO A 251 -9.26 4.84 -9.52
N ARG A 252 -8.20 4.79 -10.34
CA ARG A 252 -8.12 5.54 -11.60
C ARG A 252 -8.78 4.85 -12.78
N LEU A 253 -9.16 3.57 -12.69
CA LEU A 253 -9.68 2.81 -13.84
C LEU A 253 -10.94 3.46 -14.44
N MET A 254 -11.87 3.88 -13.60
CA MET A 254 -13.11 4.52 -14.04
C MET A 254 -12.84 5.79 -14.86
N THR A 255 -11.95 6.65 -14.37
CA THR A 255 -11.57 7.89 -15.06
C THR A 255 -10.87 7.63 -16.39
N GLU A 256 -9.95 6.66 -16.43
CA GLU A 256 -9.27 6.30 -17.67
C GLU A 256 -10.24 5.69 -18.70
N LEU A 257 -11.23 4.91 -18.25
CA LEU A 257 -12.28 4.37 -19.13
C LEU A 257 -13.22 5.46 -19.66
N TYR A 258 -13.54 6.49 -18.87
CA TYR A 258 -14.32 7.63 -19.36
C TYR A 258 -13.66 8.33 -20.54
N ASN A 259 -12.34 8.37 -20.56
CA ASN A 259 -11.54 8.98 -21.61
C ASN A 259 -11.15 7.99 -22.73
N HIS A 260 -11.49 6.71 -22.59
CA HIS A 260 -11.13 5.69 -23.57
C HIS A 260 -12.12 5.72 -24.77
N PRO A 261 -11.63 5.73 -26.03
CA PRO A 261 -12.48 5.91 -27.21
C PRO A 261 -13.55 4.84 -27.39
N GLU A 262 -13.30 3.61 -26.95
CA GLU A 262 -14.25 2.49 -27.07
C GLU A 262 -15.17 2.33 -25.85
N TRP A 263 -14.88 3.02 -24.75
CA TRP A 263 -15.67 2.90 -23.52
C TRP A 263 -16.54 4.12 -23.28
N GLY A 264 -15.97 5.27 -22.97
CA GLY A 264 -16.72 6.47 -22.63
C GLY A 264 -17.51 6.34 -21.32
N ARG A 265 -18.17 7.42 -20.93
CA ARG A 265 -18.88 7.49 -19.63
C ARG A 265 -20.04 6.51 -19.54
N GLU A 266 -20.92 6.51 -20.52
CA GLU A 266 -22.16 5.73 -20.48
C GLU A 266 -21.89 4.22 -20.35
N ARG A 267 -20.99 3.68 -21.19
CA ARG A 267 -20.60 2.27 -21.15
C ARG A 267 -19.90 1.90 -19.83
N THR A 268 -19.03 2.77 -19.34
CA THR A 268 -18.32 2.56 -18.08
C THR A 268 -19.29 2.52 -16.91
N ASP A 269 -20.21 3.49 -16.81
CA ASP A 269 -21.20 3.55 -15.73
C ASP A 269 -22.13 2.32 -15.78
N ALA A 270 -22.55 1.89 -16.96
CA ALA A 270 -23.36 0.68 -17.13
C ALA A 270 -22.61 -0.58 -16.68
N TYR A 271 -21.33 -0.69 -17.03
CA TYR A 271 -20.47 -1.83 -16.64
C TYR A 271 -20.26 -1.90 -15.13
N TYR A 272 -19.93 -0.78 -14.46
CA TYR A 272 -19.76 -0.72 -13.01
C TYR A 272 -21.07 -1.04 -12.28
N ARG A 273 -22.21 -0.59 -12.83
CA ARG A 273 -23.53 -0.90 -12.28
C ARG A 273 -23.84 -2.40 -12.35
N GLN A 274 -23.50 -3.10 -13.42
CA GLN A 274 -23.68 -4.55 -13.51
C GLN A 274 -22.98 -5.28 -12.34
N TRP A 275 -21.73 -4.89 -12.02
CA TRP A 275 -21.00 -5.47 -10.88
C TRP A 275 -21.64 -5.18 -9.53
N ALA A 276 -22.25 -4.01 -9.38
CA ALA A 276 -22.95 -3.64 -8.15
C ALA A 276 -24.30 -4.35 -7.98
N GLU A 277 -25.02 -4.61 -9.08
CA GLU A 277 -26.41 -5.09 -9.06
C GLU A 277 -26.56 -6.61 -9.17
N MET A 278 -25.65 -7.33 -9.81
CA MET A 278 -25.73 -8.79 -9.92
C MET A 278 -25.74 -9.44 -8.54
N GLU A 279 -26.47 -10.56 -8.40
CA GLU A 279 -26.68 -11.24 -7.12
C GLU A 279 -25.37 -11.71 -6.47
N ASN A 280 -24.51 -12.37 -7.26
CA ASN A 280 -23.26 -12.97 -6.81
C ASN A 280 -22.04 -12.08 -7.08
N THR A 281 -22.21 -10.78 -7.24
CA THR A 281 -21.11 -9.83 -7.41
C THR A 281 -21.24 -8.64 -6.48
N GLN A 282 -20.14 -7.92 -6.32
CA GLN A 282 -20.09 -6.63 -5.63
C GLN A 282 -19.00 -5.73 -6.23
N LEU A 283 -19.22 -4.41 -6.15
CA LEU A 283 -18.23 -3.40 -6.49
C LEU A 283 -17.52 -2.93 -5.22
N GLU A 284 -16.20 -3.04 -5.19
CA GLU A 284 -15.37 -2.67 -4.04
C GLU A 284 -14.41 -1.54 -4.38
N THR A 285 -14.62 -0.37 -3.79
CA THR A 285 -13.78 0.81 -3.99
C THR A 285 -13.04 1.27 -2.73
N GLY A 286 -13.32 0.62 -1.59
CA GLY A 286 -12.78 0.96 -0.28
C GLY A 286 -11.47 0.25 0.10
N GLU A 287 -11.23 0.20 1.40
CA GLU A 287 -10.12 -0.54 2.01
C GLU A 287 -10.17 -2.03 1.62
N TYR A 288 -9.03 -2.71 1.64
CA TYR A 288 -8.93 -4.04 1.03
C TYR A 288 -8.53 -5.16 2.00
N VAL A 289 -8.04 -4.86 3.20
CA VAL A 289 -7.55 -5.90 4.12
C VAL A 289 -8.66 -6.89 4.48
N ASP A 290 -9.84 -6.39 4.85
CA ASP A 290 -11.00 -7.23 5.18
C ASP A 290 -11.42 -8.10 3.98
N LEU A 291 -11.43 -7.50 2.78
CA LEU A 291 -11.78 -8.19 1.54
C LEU A 291 -10.77 -9.29 1.20
N PHE A 292 -9.46 -9.00 1.31
CA PHE A 292 -8.40 -9.96 1.05
C PHE A 292 -8.45 -11.13 2.03
N MET A 293 -8.56 -10.82 3.32
CA MET A 293 -8.58 -11.83 4.37
C MET A 293 -9.82 -12.74 4.34
N SER A 294 -10.93 -12.26 3.80
CA SER A 294 -12.18 -13.02 3.70
C SER A 294 -12.45 -13.61 2.31
N SER A 295 -11.58 -13.40 1.33
CA SER A 295 -11.64 -14.04 0.00
C SER A 295 -11.04 -15.44 0.00
N ASP A 296 -11.26 -16.22 -1.06
CA ASP A 296 -10.58 -17.50 -1.32
C ASP A 296 -9.43 -17.35 -2.33
N ALA A 297 -9.53 -16.41 -3.27
CA ALA A 297 -8.51 -16.18 -4.30
C ALA A 297 -8.57 -14.75 -4.87
N MET A 298 -7.53 -14.40 -5.63
CA MET A 298 -7.49 -13.13 -6.39
C MET A 298 -7.01 -13.35 -7.83
N VAL A 299 -7.62 -12.63 -8.76
CA VAL A 299 -7.16 -12.42 -10.14
C VAL A 299 -6.90 -10.93 -10.34
N HIS A 300 -5.69 -10.54 -10.72
CA HIS A 300 -5.33 -9.12 -10.84
C HIS A 300 -4.21 -8.86 -11.86
N ASP A 301 -3.98 -7.59 -12.16
CA ASP A 301 -2.80 -7.08 -12.88
C ASP A 301 -2.20 -5.82 -12.22
N CYS A 302 -2.50 -5.61 -10.94
CA CYS A 302 -1.95 -4.54 -10.11
C CYS A 302 -0.61 -4.93 -9.50
N ALA A 303 0.46 -4.20 -9.82
CA ALA A 303 1.80 -4.52 -9.31
C ALA A 303 1.90 -4.44 -7.78
N SER A 304 1.18 -3.51 -7.12
CA SER A 304 1.16 -3.39 -5.66
C SER A 304 0.57 -4.62 -4.96
N PHE A 305 -0.43 -5.26 -5.57
CA PHE A 305 -1.09 -6.43 -4.96
C PHE A 305 -0.30 -7.73 -5.11
N VAL A 306 0.71 -7.77 -5.98
CA VAL A 306 1.58 -8.94 -6.16
C VAL A 306 2.10 -9.47 -4.83
N VAL A 307 2.60 -8.59 -3.98
CA VAL A 307 3.19 -8.97 -2.69
C VAL A 307 2.18 -8.86 -1.55
N GLU A 308 1.27 -7.89 -1.59
CA GLU A 308 0.31 -7.69 -0.51
C GLU A 308 -0.66 -8.86 -0.32
N TYR A 309 -1.04 -9.54 -1.40
CA TYR A 309 -1.94 -10.69 -1.27
C TYR A 309 -1.28 -11.93 -0.65
N TYR A 310 0.05 -12.02 -0.63
CA TYR A 310 0.78 -13.10 0.06
C TYR A 310 0.50 -13.17 1.56
N TYR A 311 0.12 -12.05 2.20
CA TYR A 311 -0.30 -12.05 3.61
C TYR A 311 -1.55 -12.89 3.89
N THR A 312 -2.31 -13.24 2.86
CA THR A 312 -3.49 -14.10 2.98
C THR A 312 -3.17 -15.58 2.89
N HIS A 313 -1.99 -15.97 2.38
CA HIS A 313 -1.59 -17.35 2.07
C HIS A 313 -2.47 -18.05 1.01
N LYS A 314 -3.26 -17.30 0.25
CA LYS A 314 -4.25 -17.81 -0.70
C LYS A 314 -3.76 -17.77 -2.15
N PRO A 315 -4.38 -18.56 -3.04
CA PRO A 315 -4.01 -18.57 -4.45
C PRO A 315 -4.26 -17.23 -5.11
N VAL A 316 -3.32 -16.80 -5.94
CA VAL A 316 -3.38 -15.54 -6.65
C VAL A 316 -2.86 -15.69 -8.07
N MET A 317 -3.61 -15.14 -9.03
CA MET A 317 -3.24 -15.09 -10.44
C MET A 317 -2.93 -13.67 -10.87
N TYR A 318 -1.79 -13.50 -11.52
CA TYR A 318 -1.44 -12.26 -12.21
C TYR A 318 -1.75 -12.38 -13.70
N ILE A 319 -2.52 -11.45 -14.24
CA ILE A 319 -2.85 -11.44 -15.67
C ILE A 319 -1.75 -10.71 -16.42
N SER A 320 -1.11 -11.41 -17.37
CA SER A 320 -0.12 -10.81 -18.27
C SER A 320 0.04 -11.66 -19.52
N ARG A 321 -0.18 -11.09 -20.70
CA ARG A 321 0.07 -11.78 -21.99
C ARG A 321 1.55 -11.99 -22.27
N ASP A 322 2.42 -11.17 -21.68
CA ASP A 322 3.86 -11.22 -21.85
C ASP A 322 4.60 -10.95 -20.54
N ILE A 323 4.47 -11.89 -19.61
CA ILE A 323 5.13 -11.80 -18.30
C ILE A 323 6.64 -11.83 -18.41
N GLU A 324 7.17 -12.56 -19.38
CA GLU A 324 8.62 -12.69 -19.58
C GLU A 324 9.25 -11.34 -19.92
N HIS A 325 8.64 -10.62 -20.86
CA HIS A 325 9.09 -9.26 -21.21
C HIS A 325 8.94 -8.30 -20.02
N PHE A 326 7.82 -8.38 -19.28
CA PHE A 326 7.62 -7.58 -18.08
C PHE A 326 8.69 -7.80 -17.02
N LEU A 327 9.20 -9.04 -16.88
CA LEU A 327 10.23 -9.39 -15.90
C LEU A 327 11.67 -9.03 -16.35
N VAL A 328 11.88 -8.61 -17.61
CA VAL A 328 13.17 -8.11 -18.05
C VAL A 328 13.56 -6.87 -17.25
N GLY A 329 14.75 -6.87 -16.66
CA GLY A 329 15.26 -5.76 -15.85
C GLY A 329 14.67 -5.65 -14.44
N GLN A 330 13.75 -6.54 -14.04
CA GLN A 330 13.26 -6.58 -12.67
C GLN A 330 14.32 -7.14 -11.70
N THR A 331 14.17 -6.79 -10.40
CA THR A 331 15.04 -7.33 -9.33
C THR A 331 14.87 -8.84 -9.17
N ALA A 332 15.83 -9.50 -8.53
CA ALA A 332 15.69 -10.90 -8.15
C ALA A 332 14.46 -11.12 -7.26
N LEU A 333 14.23 -10.22 -6.30
CA LEU A 333 13.06 -10.24 -5.42
C LEU A 333 11.75 -10.13 -6.20
N SER A 334 11.67 -9.22 -7.19
CA SER A 334 10.48 -9.10 -8.04
C SER A 334 10.24 -10.39 -8.82
N ARG A 335 11.27 -10.93 -9.50
CA ARG A 335 11.13 -12.18 -10.25
C ARG A 335 10.70 -13.35 -9.35
N GLU A 336 11.26 -13.46 -8.15
CA GLU A 336 10.85 -14.48 -7.17
C GLU A 336 9.38 -14.30 -6.76
N ALA A 337 8.93 -13.06 -6.47
CA ALA A 337 7.54 -12.79 -6.15
C ALA A 337 6.57 -13.23 -7.27
N PHE A 338 6.90 -12.97 -8.52
CA PHE A 338 6.07 -13.39 -9.66
C PHE A 338 6.14 -14.89 -9.95
N SER A 339 7.24 -15.58 -9.63
CA SER A 339 7.40 -17.01 -9.92
C SER A 339 6.45 -17.91 -9.13
N HIS A 340 5.91 -17.42 -8.01
CA HIS A 340 4.99 -18.17 -7.14
C HIS A 340 3.52 -17.83 -7.40
N LEU A 341 3.24 -16.93 -8.36
CA LEU A 341 1.89 -16.63 -8.81
C LEU A 341 1.46 -17.57 -9.95
N TYR A 342 0.16 -17.77 -10.10
CA TYR A 342 -0.40 -18.25 -11.35
C TYR A 342 -0.35 -17.11 -12.37
N ILE A 343 -0.07 -17.42 -13.63
CA ILE A 343 -0.03 -16.41 -14.71
C ILE A 343 -1.17 -16.70 -15.68
N GLY A 344 -2.04 -15.71 -15.90
CA GLY A 344 -3.13 -15.81 -16.87
C GLY A 344 -2.77 -15.01 -18.14
N LYS A 345 -2.47 -15.71 -19.23
CA LYS A 345 -2.13 -15.10 -20.52
C LYS A 345 -3.34 -14.91 -21.42
N ASP A 346 -4.37 -15.71 -21.20
CA ASP A 346 -5.62 -15.71 -21.97
C ASP A 346 -6.83 -16.15 -21.12
N GLU A 347 -8.00 -16.15 -21.73
CA GLU A 347 -9.26 -16.54 -21.08
C GLU A 347 -9.29 -18.01 -20.65
N TYR A 348 -8.55 -18.89 -21.36
CA TYR A 348 -8.50 -20.31 -21.01
C TYR A 348 -7.74 -20.52 -19.71
N GLU A 349 -6.56 -19.91 -19.56
CA GLU A 349 -5.75 -20.04 -18.34
C GLU A 349 -6.46 -19.40 -17.12
N ILE A 350 -7.18 -18.27 -17.31
CA ILE A 350 -7.97 -17.67 -16.22
C ILE A 350 -9.12 -18.59 -15.82
N ARG A 351 -9.82 -19.18 -16.78
CA ARG A 351 -10.91 -20.13 -16.50
C ARG A 351 -10.39 -21.38 -15.80
N ASP A 352 -9.31 -21.95 -16.27
CA ASP A 352 -8.68 -23.13 -15.65
C ASP A 352 -8.29 -22.85 -14.19
N PHE A 353 -7.73 -21.68 -13.90
CA PHE A 353 -7.46 -21.27 -12.53
C PHE A 353 -8.73 -21.18 -11.68
N ILE A 354 -9.80 -20.58 -12.23
CA ILE A 354 -11.07 -20.48 -11.51
C ILE A 354 -11.65 -21.87 -11.22
N GLU A 355 -11.66 -22.77 -12.22
CA GLU A 355 -12.26 -24.10 -12.11
C GLU A 355 -11.43 -25.02 -11.20
N THR A 356 -10.12 -25.07 -11.43
CA THR A 356 -9.23 -26.07 -10.78
C THR A 356 -8.75 -25.56 -9.41
N VAL A 357 -8.25 -24.32 -9.36
CA VAL A 357 -7.63 -23.81 -8.14
C VAL A 357 -8.67 -23.21 -7.19
N VAL A 358 -9.53 -22.30 -7.71
CA VAL A 358 -10.47 -21.59 -6.84
C VAL A 358 -11.63 -22.48 -6.40
N MET A 359 -12.33 -23.09 -7.36
CA MET A 359 -13.50 -23.94 -7.06
C MET A 359 -13.07 -25.36 -6.66
N GLY A 360 -12.05 -25.93 -7.30
CA GLY A 360 -11.53 -27.26 -7.00
C GLY A 360 -10.72 -27.33 -5.71
N GLY A 361 -10.11 -26.22 -5.28
CA GLY A 361 -9.31 -26.14 -4.06
C GLY A 361 -7.91 -26.74 -4.20
N GLU A 362 -7.43 -26.96 -5.41
CA GLU A 362 -6.09 -27.50 -5.69
C GLU A 362 -5.08 -26.35 -5.83
N ASP A 363 -4.25 -26.14 -4.83
CA ASP A 363 -3.25 -25.08 -4.81
C ASP A 363 -1.81 -25.59 -4.63
N PRO A 364 -1.20 -26.15 -5.68
CA PRO A 364 0.16 -26.69 -5.63
C PRO A 364 1.26 -25.64 -5.36
N ARG A 365 0.95 -24.34 -5.46
CA ARG A 365 1.91 -23.27 -5.21
C ARG A 365 1.88 -22.70 -3.79
N LEU A 366 1.05 -23.26 -2.89
CA LEU A 366 0.91 -22.78 -1.51
C LEU A 366 2.24 -22.77 -0.75
N GLU A 367 2.98 -23.90 -0.80
CA GLU A 367 4.26 -23.99 -0.06
C GLU A 367 5.31 -23.00 -0.55
N GLU A 368 5.36 -22.73 -1.85
CA GLU A 368 6.27 -21.75 -2.45
C GLU A 368 5.93 -20.32 -1.99
N ARG A 369 4.62 -19.98 -1.98
CA ARG A 369 4.15 -18.67 -1.46
C ARG A 369 4.42 -18.51 0.02
N ASP A 370 4.20 -19.55 0.82
CA ASP A 370 4.49 -19.54 2.25
C ASP A 370 5.99 -19.37 2.53
N ALA A 371 6.84 -19.99 1.72
CA ALA A 371 8.28 -19.82 1.82
C ALA A 371 8.69 -18.37 1.51
N PHE A 372 8.09 -17.75 0.47
CA PHE A 372 8.29 -16.35 0.15
C PHE A 372 7.84 -15.43 1.31
N TYR A 373 6.64 -15.68 1.85
CA TYR A 373 6.11 -14.93 3.00
C TYR A 373 7.08 -14.97 4.18
N ARG A 374 7.47 -16.16 4.63
CA ARG A 374 8.42 -16.32 5.76
C ARG A 374 9.75 -15.63 5.52
N ARG A 375 10.23 -15.61 4.28
CA ARG A 375 11.53 -15.02 3.94
C ARG A 375 11.52 -13.49 3.86
N TYR A 376 10.45 -12.89 3.33
CA TYR A 376 10.45 -11.48 2.95
C TYR A 376 9.38 -10.62 3.63
N LEU A 377 8.30 -11.23 4.10
CA LEU A 377 7.14 -10.50 4.61
C LEU A 377 6.92 -10.68 6.11
N GLU A 378 7.35 -11.81 6.67
CA GLU A 378 7.28 -12.02 8.11
C GLU A 378 8.16 -11.00 8.82
N PRO A 379 7.61 -10.20 9.75
CA PRO A 379 8.40 -9.17 10.42
C PRO A 379 9.50 -9.80 11.28
N PRO A 380 10.68 -9.16 11.39
CA PRO A 380 11.79 -9.67 12.20
C PRO A 380 11.38 -9.97 13.64
N ALA A 381 11.98 -11.03 14.22
CA ALA A 381 11.78 -11.47 15.60
C ALA A 381 10.33 -11.87 15.95
N GLY A 382 9.48 -12.17 14.97
CA GLY A 382 8.08 -12.55 15.23
C GLY A 382 7.26 -11.47 15.92
N ARG A 383 7.61 -10.19 15.72
CA ARG A 383 6.93 -9.04 16.32
C ARG A 383 6.25 -8.23 15.25
N THR A 384 5.35 -7.33 15.66
CA THR A 384 4.75 -6.35 14.74
C THR A 384 5.78 -5.36 14.22
N VAL A 385 5.53 -4.81 13.04
CA VAL A 385 6.39 -3.77 12.43
C VAL A 385 6.43 -2.52 13.30
N ALA A 386 5.28 -2.12 13.85
CA ALA A 386 5.19 -1.02 14.80
C ALA A 386 6.09 -1.25 16.01
N ARG A 387 6.07 -2.45 16.61
CA ARG A 387 6.92 -2.78 17.77
C ARG A 387 8.39 -2.76 17.42
N ASN A 388 8.79 -3.35 16.30
CA ASN A 388 10.18 -3.33 15.84
C ASN A 388 10.67 -1.88 15.64
N THR A 389 9.81 -1.00 15.15
CA THR A 389 10.14 0.41 14.96
C THR A 389 10.25 1.16 16.29
N VAL A 390 9.31 0.96 17.22
CA VAL A 390 9.41 1.56 18.56
C VAL A 390 10.69 1.13 19.26
N ASP A 391 11.07 -0.14 19.17
CA ASP A 391 12.31 -0.66 19.77
C ASP A 391 13.57 -0.02 19.14
N ASP A 392 13.60 0.19 17.80
CA ASP A 392 14.70 0.95 17.16
C ASP A 392 14.70 2.41 17.62
N LEU A 393 13.53 3.07 17.69
CA LEU A 393 13.44 4.46 18.15
C LEU A 393 13.96 4.62 19.57
N VAL A 394 13.49 3.79 20.50
CA VAL A 394 13.94 3.81 21.91
C VAL A 394 15.45 3.61 22.02
N THR A 395 15.99 2.61 21.33
CA THR A 395 17.42 2.30 21.33
C THR A 395 18.23 3.42 20.68
N SER A 396 17.82 3.89 19.50
CA SER A 396 18.56 4.89 18.72
C SER A 396 18.53 6.27 19.34
N LEU A 397 17.46 6.61 20.05
CA LEU A 397 17.28 7.88 20.78
C LEU A 397 17.83 7.80 22.21
N ARG A 398 18.23 6.62 22.68
CA ARG A 398 18.69 6.38 24.05
C ARG A 398 17.66 6.80 25.10
N LEU A 399 16.39 6.47 24.82
CA LEU A 399 15.30 6.72 25.77
C LEU A 399 15.33 5.70 26.92
N PRO A 400 14.73 6.01 28.07
CA PRO A 400 14.60 5.05 29.18
C PRO A 400 13.96 3.73 28.72
N GLN A 401 14.41 2.61 29.29
CA GLN A 401 13.86 1.28 29.00
C GLN A 401 12.61 1.03 29.82
#